data_a004cbd50254cdcce5036752c336bb72
#
_entry.id   a004cbd50254cdcce5036752c336bb72
#
_cell.length_a   1.000
_cell.length_b   1.000
_cell.length_c   1.000
_cell.angle_alpha   90.00
_cell.angle_beta   90.00
_cell.angle_gamma   90.00
#
_symmetry.space_group_name_H-M   'P 1'
#
loop_
_entity.id
_entity.type
_entity.pdbx_description
1 polymer ?
#
loop_
_entity_poly.entity_id
_entity_poly.type
_entity_poly.pdbx_seq_one_letter_code
_entity_poly.pdbx_strand_id
1 'polypeptide(L)'
;MKMVKDHMEALQKSAREALENHKAKVIIGYSEGSGGRMRPIFVQSPAEAEKLTWNDRCTQNLAVYIAKPEVQKLGKPALVAPLPVLRAVLQLASENQIKEGDLLVLALSDGRVTELSQFSEMEEFVAKTPTHLASKDQEAIERLEKMTPQERWQYWQSELTRCFKCYACRAACPMCYCSRCTVECNQPQWIPVPAHPLGNWEWHLMRAMHLAGRCVSCGACGDACPLDIPIHLLTMKVEADIHREFGSQAGMKVQSEHALSSFKVQDKENFII
;
A
#
# COMPACT_ATOMS: atom_id res chain seq x y z
N MET A 1 26.48 -2.69 5.85
CA MET A 1 26.72 -1.26 6.14
C MET A 1 27.11 -0.45 4.90
N LYS A 2 28.09 -0.82 4.07
CA LYS A 2 28.50 -0.05 2.89
C LYS A 2 27.38 0.11 1.86
N MET A 3 26.68 -0.96 1.48
CA MET A 3 25.55 -0.93 0.51
C MET A 3 24.40 0.00 0.93
N VAL A 4 24.03 0.03 2.23
CA VAL A 4 22.96 0.91 2.73
C VAL A 4 23.37 2.39 2.63
N LYS A 5 24.66 2.69 2.88
CA LYS A 5 25.18 4.06 2.78
C LYS A 5 25.20 4.52 1.32
N ASP A 6 25.68 3.69 0.40
CA ASP A 6 25.73 3.99 -1.03
C ASP A 6 24.30 4.24 -1.59
N HIS A 7 23.32 3.46 -1.15
CA HIS A 7 21.91 3.62 -1.53
C HIS A 7 21.30 4.93 -1.02
N MET A 8 21.63 5.31 0.20
CA MET A 8 21.15 6.57 0.79
C MET A 8 21.73 7.79 0.07
N GLU A 9 23.04 7.77 -0.25
CA GLU A 9 23.68 8.85 -0.99
C GLU A 9 23.09 8.99 -2.41
N ALA A 10 22.80 7.88 -3.09
CA ALA A 10 22.14 7.88 -4.39
C ALA A 10 20.74 8.50 -4.32
N LEU A 11 19.93 8.15 -3.28
CA LEU A 11 18.61 8.70 -3.06
C LEU A 11 18.65 10.22 -2.83
N GLN A 12 19.53 10.67 -1.94
CA GLN A 12 19.69 12.09 -1.63
C GLN A 12 20.13 12.90 -2.85
N LYS A 13 21.03 12.33 -3.68
CA LYS A 13 21.47 12.91 -4.93
C LYS A 13 20.33 13.04 -5.93
N SER A 14 19.61 11.96 -6.23
CA SER A 14 18.48 11.96 -7.16
C SER A 14 17.37 12.92 -6.73
N ALA A 15 17.09 12.97 -5.42
CA ALA A 15 16.10 13.89 -4.86
C ALA A 15 16.52 15.35 -5.02
N ARG A 16 17.79 15.67 -4.79
CA ARG A 16 18.35 17.03 -5.00
C ARG A 16 18.25 17.43 -6.46
N GLU A 17 18.72 16.58 -7.37
CA GLU A 17 18.67 16.83 -8.82
C GLU A 17 17.23 17.00 -9.33
N ALA A 18 16.26 16.26 -8.81
CA ALA A 18 14.86 16.40 -9.18
C ALA A 18 14.28 17.76 -8.77
N LEU A 19 14.70 18.32 -7.63
CA LEU A 19 14.29 19.67 -7.18
C LEU A 19 15.03 20.77 -7.95
N GLU A 20 16.34 20.67 -8.12
CA GLU A 20 17.17 21.66 -8.84
C GLU A 20 16.75 21.80 -10.31
N ASN A 21 16.46 20.68 -10.97
CA ASN A 21 16.02 20.66 -12.36
C ASN A 21 14.51 20.88 -12.53
N HIS A 22 13.81 21.24 -11.47
CA HIS A 22 12.36 21.50 -11.46
C HIS A 22 11.48 20.34 -11.97
N LYS A 23 11.99 19.10 -11.94
CA LYS A 23 11.21 17.90 -12.29
C LYS A 23 10.11 17.62 -11.26
N ALA A 24 10.33 18.03 -10.00
CA ALA A 24 9.38 17.99 -8.90
C ALA A 24 9.44 19.29 -8.07
N LYS A 25 8.37 19.55 -7.32
CA LYS A 25 8.29 20.68 -6.36
C LYS A 25 8.43 20.20 -4.92
N VAL A 26 8.17 18.92 -4.67
CA VAL A 26 8.29 18.30 -3.35
C VAL A 26 8.73 16.84 -3.51
N ILE A 27 9.64 16.39 -2.65
CA ILE A 27 9.99 14.97 -2.54
C ILE A 27 9.23 14.40 -1.35
N ILE A 28 8.46 13.35 -1.58
CA ILE A 28 7.81 12.58 -0.52
C ILE A 28 8.70 11.36 -0.25
N GLY A 29 9.31 11.32 0.90
CA GLY A 29 10.28 10.29 1.28
C GLY A 29 10.18 9.92 2.74
N TYR A 30 11.20 9.26 3.24
CA TYR A 30 11.30 8.85 4.64
C TYR A 30 12.42 9.60 5.35
N SER A 31 12.23 9.84 6.64
CA SER A 31 13.28 10.32 7.53
C SER A 31 13.19 9.65 8.89
N GLU A 32 14.27 9.65 9.64
CA GLU A 32 14.28 9.18 11.01
C GLU A 32 13.59 10.21 11.92
N GLY A 33 12.68 9.73 12.75
CA GLY A 33 11.98 10.51 13.76
C GLY A 33 12.48 10.17 15.17
N SER A 34 11.74 10.60 16.18
CA SER A 34 12.05 10.30 17.58
C SER A 34 12.02 8.80 17.85
N GLY A 35 12.96 8.32 18.69
CA GLY A 35 13.05 6.90 19.08
C GLY A 35 13.40 5.96 17.91
N GLY A 36 14.07 6.45 16.88
CA GLY A 36 14.46 5.66 15.71
C GLY A 36 13.31 5.20 14.81
N ARG A 37 12.10 5.75 14.98
CA ARG A 37 10.95 5.44 14.12
C ARG A 37 11.09 6.16 12.80
N MET A 38 10.76 5.45 11.71
CA MET A 38 10.72 6.08 10.40
C MET A 38 9.39 6.82 10.21
N ARG A 39 9.45 7.98 9.56
CA ARG A 39 8.28 8.82 9.29
C ARG A 39 8.34 9.39 7.87
N PRO A 40 7.20 9.75 7.27
CA PRO A 40 7.21 10.50 6.02
C PRO A 40 7.81 11.90 6.23
N ILE A 41 8.51 12.38 5.19
CA ILE A 41 9.02 13.74 5.10
C ILE A 41 8.67 14.32 3.73
N PHE A 42 8.42 15.64 3.70
CA PHE A 42 8.11 16.41 2.50
C PHE A 42 9.21 17.44 2.31
N VAL A 43 10.12 17.17 1.40
CA VAL A 43 11.31 18.00 1.13
C VAL A 43 11.04 18.91 -0.05
N GLN A 44 11.14 20.24 0.14
CA GLN A 44 10.87 21.23 -0.88
C GLN A 44 12.12 22.01 -1.33
N SER A 45 13.22 21.87 -0.62
CA SER A 45 14.49 22.50 -1.02
C SER A 45 15.58 21.47 -1.25
N PRO A 46 16.50 21.70 -2.21
CA PRO A 46 17.62 20.80 -2.48
C PRO A 46 18.51 20.54 -1.25
N ALA A 47 18.70 21.55 -0.40
CA ALA A 47 19.51 21.44 0.82
C ALA A 47 18.91 20.46 1.84
N GLU A 48 17.59 20.28 1.85
CA GLU A 48 16.93 19.35 2.77
C GLU A 48 16.92 17.90 2.29
N ALA A 49 17.38 17.62 1.07
CA ALA A 49 17.45 16.25 0.54
C ALA A 49 18.33 15.33 1.41
N GLU A 50 19.29 15.88 2.14
CA GLU A 50 20.13 15.14 3.09
C GLU A 50 19.34 14.51 4.27
N LYS A 51 18.11 15.01 4.56
CA LYS A 51 17.21 14.44 5.58
C LYS A 51 16.56 13.15 5.15
N LEU A 52 16.60 12.83 3.85
CA LEU A 52 16.03 11.60 3.32
C LEU A 52 16.86 10.41 3.76
N THR A 53 16.18 9.35 4.13
CA THR A 53 16.78 8.08 4.48
C THR A 53 15.95 6.91 3.96
N TRP A 54 16.60 5.75 3.83
CA TRP A 54 15.95 4.50 3.47
C TRP A 54 16.60 3.33 4.20
N ASN A 55 15.77 2.50 4.83
CA ASN A 55 16.16 1.23 5.44
C ASN A 55 14.94 0.32 5.64
N ASP A 56 15.13 -0.89 6.14
CA ASP A 56 14.09 -1.91 6.33
C ASP A 56 12.96 -1.51 7.29
N ARG A 57 13.11 -0.42 8.04
CA ARG A 57 12.08 0.14 8.92
C ARG A 57 11.14 1.10 8.19
N CYS A 58 11.39 1.40 6.91
CA CYS A 58 10.55 2.26 6.08
C CYS A 58 9.36 1.47 5.52
N THR A 59 8.41 1.11 6.38
CA THR A 59 7.27 0.22 6.06
C THR A 59 6.01 0.96 5.61
N GLN A 60 5.95 2.27 5.77
CA GLN A 60 4.79 3.07 5.38
C GLN A 60 4.68 3.14 3.85
N ASN A 61 3.47 2.99 3.32
CA ASN A 61 3.24 3.18 1.89
C ASN A 61 2.99 4.65 1.57
N LEU A 62 4.00 5.33 1.05
CA LEU A 62 3.96 6.77 0.77
C LEU A 62 2.97 7.18 -0.32
N ALA A 63 2.48 6.24 -1.14
CA ALA A 63 1.47 6.54 -2.15
C ALA A 63 0.15 7.07 -1.53
N VAL A 64 -0.08 6.84 -0.23
CA VAL A 64 -1.23 7.39 0.51
C VAL A 64 -1.27 8.93 0.50
N TYR A 65 -0.15 9.59 0.27
CA TYR A 65 -0.05 11.06 0.28
C TYR A 65 -0.37 11.71 -1.07
N ILE A 66 -0.32 10.96 -2.18
CA ILE A 66 -0.48 11.53 -3.54
C ILE A 66 -1.85 12.19 -3.73
N ALA A 67 -2.90 11.54 -3.24
CA ALA A 67 -4.28 12.02 -3.38
C ALA A 67 -4.69 13.06 -2.31
N LYS A 68 -3.81 13.40 -1.36
CA LYS A 68 -4.15 14.36 -0.29
C LYS A 68 -4.12 15.79 -0.79
N PRO A 69 -5.23 16.58 -0.63
CA PRO A 69 -5.30 17.95 -1.13
C PRO A 69 -4.20 18.87 -0.59
N GLU A 70 -3.78 18.68 0.67
CA GLU A 70 -2.69 19.43 1.28
C GLU A 70 -1.34 19.16 0.64
N VAL A 71 -1.11 17.94 0.13
CA VAL A 71 0.11 17.58 -0.58
C VAL A 71 0.07 18.05 -2.02
N GLN A 72 -1.08 17.95 -2.69
CA GLN A 72 -1.26 18.45 -4.05
C GLN A 72 -1.00 19.96 -4.16
N LYS A 73 -1.28 20.74 -3.10
CA LYS A 73 -0.96 22.17 -3.04
C LYS A 73 0.54 22.49 -3.06
N LEU A 74 1.38 21.52 -2.71
CA LEU A 74 2.85 21.67 -2.76
C LEU A 74 3.39 21.59 -4.20
N GLY A 75 2.55 21.19 -5.15
CA GLY A 75 2.90 21.04 -6.56
C GLY A 75 3.29 19.61 -6.91
N LYS A 76 3.84 19.38 -8.10
CA LYS A 76 4.18 18.05 -8.61
C LYS A 76 5.15 17.32 -7.66
N PRO A 77 4.77 16.16 -7.10
CA PRO A 77 5.64 15.40 -6.20
C PRO A 77 6.62 14.50 -6.96
N ALA A 78 7.78 14.24 -6.34
CA ALA A 78 8.54 13.03 -6.58
C ALA A 78 8.38 12.10 -5.39
N LEU A 79 8.09 10.83 -5.65
CA LEU A 79 7.80 9.83 -4.63
C LEU A 79 8.94 8.85 -4.49
N VAL A 80 9.51 8.73 -3.30
CA VAL A 80 10.46 7.65 -2.97
C VAL A 80 9.70 6.34 -2.91
N ALA A 81 9.99 5.42 -3.80
CA ALA A 81 9.17 4.24 -4.04
C ALA A 81 9.96 2.93 -4.01
N PRO A 82 10.00 2.23 -2.86
CA PRO A 82 10.24 0.79 -2.87
C PRO A 82 9.12 0.08 -3.63
N LEU A 83 9.36 -1.16 -4.04
CA LEU A 83 8.44 -1.92 -4.91
C LEU A 83 6.96 -1.87 -4.48
N PRO A 84 6.60 -2.06 -3.19
CA PRO A 84 5.18 -1.98 -2.79
C PRO A 84 4.56 -0.59 -2.97
N VAL A 85 5.35 0.48 -2.84
CA VAL A 85 4.90 1.86 -3.09
C VAL A 85 4.71 2.09 -4.59
N LEU A 86 5.62 1.62 -5.43
CA LEU A 86 5.51 1.71 -6.87
C LEU A 86 4.29 0.94 -7.40
N ARG A 87 4.06 -0.27 -6.89
CA ARG A 87 2.84 -1.03 -7.20
C ARG A 87 1.56 -0.29 -6.78
N ALA A 88 1.58 0.40 -5.64
CA ALA A 88 0.45 1.22 -5.23
C ALA A 88 0.22 2.41 -6.18
N VAL A 89 1.26 3.01 -6.73
CA VAL A 89 1.15 4.05 -7.76
C VAL A 89 0.44 3.51 -9.01
N LEU A 90 0.88 2.37 -9.53
CA LEU A 90 0.25 1.74 -10.70
C LEU A 90 -1.21 1.35 -10.43
N GLN A 91 -1.50 0.84 -9.23
CA GLN A 91 -2.87 0.52 -8.83
C GLN A 91 -3.76 1.77 -8.75
N LEU A 92 -3.28 2.87 -8.19
CA LEU A 92 -4.00 4.14 -8.18
C LEU A 92 -4.22 4.69 -9.59
N ALA A 93 -3.25 4.50 -10.49
CA ALA A 93 -3.40 4.89 -11.89
C ALA A 93 -4.46 4.04 -12.60
N SER A 94 -4.48 2.72 -12.38
CA SER A 94 -5.51 1.84 -12.95
C SER A 94 -6.93 2.16 -12.46
N GLU A 95 -7.04 2.74 -11.25
CA GLU A 95 -8.29 3.21 -10.67
C GLU A 95 -8.58 4.70 -10.99
N ASN A 96 -7.87 5.30 -11.94
CA ASN A 96 -8.01 6.70 -12.38
C ASN A 96 -7.86 7.74 -11.26
N GLN A 97 -7.11 7.41 -10.19
CA GLN A 97 -6.84 8.35 -9.10
C GLN A 97 -5.66 9.27 -9.39
N ILE A 98 -4.78 8.88 -10.30
CA ILE A 98 -3.64 9.65 -10.78
C ILE A 98 -3.50 9.48 -12.29
N LYS A 99 -2.94 10.50 -12.94
CA LYS A 99 -2.69 10.52 -14.38
C LYS A 99 -1.21 10.49 -14.68
N GLU A 100 -0.86 10.09 -15.88
CA GLU A 100 0.52 10.14 -16.35
C GLU A 100 1.03 11.58 -16.30
N GLY A 101 2.26 11.75 -15.78
CA GLY A 101 2.85 13.06 -15.60
C GLY A 101 2.53 13.76 -14.26
N ASP A 102 1.56 13.29 -13.47
CA ASP A 102 1.19 13.89 -12.18
C ASP A 102 2.32 13.80 -11.14
N LEU A 103 3.19 12.79 -11.26
CA LEU A 103 4.30 12.59 -10.33
C LEU A 103 5.56 12.09 -11.04
N LEU A 104 6.69 12.23 -10.37
CA LEU A 104 7.93 11.54 -10.63
C LEU A 104 8.10 10.42 -9.61
N VAL A 105 8.64 9.27 -9.98
CA VAL A 105 8.96 8.19 -9.05
C VAL A 105 10.47 8.03 -8.96
N LEU A 106 10.98 7.97 -7.73
CA LEU A 106 12.35 7.57 -7.40
C LEU A 106 12.29 6.13 -6.91
N ALA A 107 12.32 5.19 -7.86
CA ALA A 107 12.18 3.75 -7.58
C ALA A 107 13.47 3.21 -6.97
N LEU A 108 13.32 2.41 -5.90
CA LEU A 108 14.41 1.83 -5.14
C LEU A 108 14.53 0.33 -5.46
N SER A 109 15.68 -0.11 -5.93
CA SER A 109 16.01 -1.53 -6.13
C SER A 109 17.52 -1.74 -6.06
N ASP A 110 17.95 -2.80 -5.37
CA ASP A 110 19.34 -3.31 -5.35
C ASP A 110 20.41 -2.23 -5.11
N GLY A 111 20.14 -1.30 -4.22
CA GLY A 111 21.10 -0.21 -3.91
C GLY A 111 21.11 0.92 -4.93
N ARG A 112 20.18 0.92 -5.89
CA ARG A 112 20.07 1.93 -6.94
C ARG A 112 18.78 2.72 -6.82
N VAL A 113 18.80 3.93 -7.38
CA VAL A 113 17.63 4.78 -7.53
C VAL A 113 17.41 5.01 -9.03
N THR A 114 16.22 4.70 -9.50
CA THR A 114 15.83 4.89 -10.90
C THR A 114 14.70 5.92 -10.96
N GLU A 115 14.88 6.98 -11.74
CA GLU A 115 13.82 7.93 -12.03
C GLU A 115 12.86 7.35 -13.06
N LEU A 116 11.56 7.33 -12.74
CA LEU A 116 10.50 6.86 -13.63
C LEU A 116 9.43 7.95 -13.74
N SER A 117 9.07 8.32 -14.96
CA SER A 117 8.11 9.39 -15.23
C SER A 117 6.86 8.93 -15.97
N GLN A 118 6.94 7.80 -16.67
CA GLN A 118 5.85 7.21 -17.44
C GLN A 118 5.38 5.91 -16.82
N PHE A 119 4.10 5.60 -16.94
CA PHE A 119 3.55 4.36 -16.42
C PHE A 119 4.16 3.12 -17.08
N SER A 120 4.47 3.18 -18.36
CA SER A 120 5.15 2.09 -19.08
C SER A 120 6.51 1.75 -18.47
N GLU A 121 7.29 2.76 -18.07
CA GLU A 121 8.59 2.56 -17.39
C GLU A 121 8.38 1.90 -16.00
N MET A 122 7.35 2.33 -15.29
CA MET A 122 6.98 1.78 -13.97
C MET A 122 6.53 0.32 -14.08
N GLU A 123 5.72 -0.02 -15.07
CA GLU A 123 5.27 -1.39 -15.36
C GLU A 123 6.46 -2.30 -15.69
N GLU A 124 7.37 -1.84 -16.53
CA GLU A 124 8.58 -2.58 -16.88
C GLU A 124 9.49 -2.82 -15.66
N PHE A 125 9.64 -1.80 -14.82
CA PHE A 125 10.41 -1.91 -13.58
C PHE A 125 9.80 -2.94 -12.62
N VAL A 126 8.48 -2.87 -12.39
CA VAL A 126 7.76 -3.82 -11.53
C VAL A 126 7.84 -5.25 -12.07
N ALA A 127 7.70 -5.44 -13.39
CA ALA A 127 7.77 -6.75 -14.02
C ALA A 127 9.14 -7.42 -13.86
N LYS A 128 10.22 -6.63 -13.80
CA LYS A 128 11.60 -7.12 -13.63
C LYS A 128 12.00 -7.32 -12.16
N THR A 129 11.24 -6.75 -11.22
CA THR A 129 11.59 -6.78 -9.80
C THR A 129 10.80 -7.86 -9.09
N PRO A 130 11.44 -8.90 -8.51
CA PRO A 130 10.75 -9.96 -7.80
C PRO A 130 9.93 -9.41 -6.63
N THR A 131 8.69 -9.88 -6.50
CA THR A 131 7.82 -9.55 -5.37
C THR A 131 7.96 -10.64 -4.30
N HIS A 132 8.38 -10.25 -3.10
CA HIS A 132 8.46 -11.14 -1.96
C HIS A 132 7.67 -10.56 -0.79
N LEU A 133 6.88 -11.40 -0.15
CA LEU A 133 6.35 -11.09 1.18
C LEU A 133 7.48 -11.15 2.20
N ALA A 134 7.38 -10.35 3.25
CA ALA A 134 8.29 -10.50 4.38
C ALA A 134 8.16 -11.92 4.96
N SER A 135 9.27 -12.56 5.31
CA SER A 135 9.28 -13.97 5.80
C SER A 135 8.31 -14.16 6.97
N LYS A 136 8.25 -13.18 7.89
CA LYS A 136 7.30 -13.19 9.03
C LYS A 136 5.83 -13.29 8.59
N ASP A 137 5.46 -12.60 7.52
CA ASP A 137 4.08 -12.57 7.03
C ASP A 137 3.75 -13.85 6.28
N GLN A 138 4.70 -14.37 5.51
CA GLN A 138 4.56 -15.66 4.85
C GLN A 138 4.37 -16.79 5.87
N GLU A 139 5.22 -16.87 6.89
CA GLU A 139 5.12 -17.85 7.98
C GLU A 139 3.78 -17.73 8.73
N ALA A 140 3.31 -16.49 8.97
CA ALA A 140 2.04 -16.25 9.63
C ALA A 140 0.85 -16.72 8.78
N ILE A 141 0.87 -16.47 7.47
CA ILE A 141 -0.16 -16.95 6.52
C ILE A 141 -0.15 -18.49 6.48
N GLU A 142 1.02 -19.11 6.32
CA GLU A 142 1.14 -20.56 6.30
C GLU A 142 0.62 -21.22 7.60
N ARG A 143 0.90 -20.59 8.75
CA ARG A 143 0.36 -21.04 10.05
C ARG A 143 -1.17 -20.97 10.07
N LEU A 144 -1.75 -19.87 9.60
CA LEU A 144 -3.20 -19.70 9.52
C LEU A 144 -3.85 -20.69 8.54
N GLU A 145 -3.19 -21.02 7.45
CA GLU A 145 -3.69 -22.02 6.49
C GLU A 145 -3.73 -23.43 7.03
N LYS A 146 -2.79 -23.78 7.93
CA LYS A 146 -2.75 -25.09 8.61
C LYS A 146 -3.83 -25.25 9.68
N MET A 147 -4.45 -24.17 10.14
CA MET A 147 -5.54 -24.20 11.11
C MET A 147 -6.82 -24.74 10.46
N THR A 148 -7.63 -25.44 11.23
CA THR A 148 -9.00 -25.76 10.85
C THR A 148 -9.83 -24.48 10.67
N PRO A 149 -10.95 -24.49 9.94
CA PRO A 149 -11.84 -23.34 9.82
C PRO A 149 -12.27 -22.77 11.18
N GLN A 150 -12.54 -23.67 12.15
CA GLN A 150 -12.96 -23.27 13.50
C GLN A 150 -11.83 -22.55 14.27
N GLU A 151 -10.60 -23.06 14.19
CA GLU A 151 -9.44 -22.43 14.83
C GLU A 151 -9.13 -21.06 14.21
N ARG A 152 -9.17 -20.92 12.86
CA ARG A 152 -9.02 -19.62 12.18
C ARG A 152 -10.10 -18.64 12.58
N TRP A 153 -11.35 -19.09 12.71
CA TRP A 153 -12.44 -18.26 13.17
C TRP A 153 -12.19 -17.72 14.58
N GLN A 154 -11.81 -18.59 15.51
CA GLN A 154 -11.49 -18.23 16.89
C GLN A 154 -10.30 -17.27 16.97
N TYR A 155 -9.25 -17.51 16.18
CA TYR A 155 -8.10 -16.61 16.07
C TYR A 155 -8.53 -15.21 15.65
N TRP A 156 -9.26 -15.08 14.55
CA TRP A 156 -9.69 -13.78 14.07
C TRP A 156 -10.70 -13.09 15.00
N GLN A 157 -11.59 -13.84 15.63
CA GLN A 157 -12.48 -13.28 16.66
C GLN A 157 -11.68 -12.68 17.81
N SER A 158 -10.67 -13.39 18.32
CA SER A 158 -9.80 -12.89 19.39
C SER A 158 -9.06 -11.62 18.97
N GLU A 159 -8.45 -11.62 17.79
CA GLU A 159 -7.69 -10.48 17.29
C GLU A 159 -8.59 -9.23 17.06
N LEU A 160 -9.70 -9.40 16.36
CA LEU A 160 -10.56 -8.28 15.95
C LEU A 160 -11.39 -7.72 17.11
N THR A 161 -11.68 -8.51 18.16
CA THR A 161 -12.35 -8.03 19.36
C THR A 161 -11.55 -6.92 20.07
N ARG A 162 -10.21 -6.96 19.98
CA ARG A 162 -9.35 -5.92 20.58
C ARG A 162 -9.44 -4.56 19.88
N CYS A 163 -9.97 -4.52 18.66
CA CYS A 163 -10.00 -3.30 17.85
C CYS A 163 -10.93 -2.24 18.47
N PHE A 164 -10.44 -1.03 18.68
CA PHE A 164 -11.24 0.12 19.11
C PHE A 164 -11.58 1.09 17.97
N LYS A 165 -11.43 0.65 16.71
CA LYS A 165 -11.78 1.42 15.49
C LYS A 165 -11.09 2.79 15.39
N CYS A 166 -9.78 2.85 15.65
CA CYS A 166 -8.97 4.07 15.46
C CYS A 166 -8.74 4.43 13.99
N TYR A 167 -9.05 3.54 13.05
CA TYR A 167 -8.91 3.70 11.60
C TYR A 167 -7.48 3.94 11.09
N ALA A 168 -6.44 3.74 11.90
CA ALA A 168 -5.05 3.88 11.47
C ALA A 168 -4.72 2.98 10.27
N CYS A 169 -5.22 1.75 10.27
CA CYS A 169 -5.07 0.81 9.16
C CYS A 169 -5.73 1.30 7.85
N ARG A 170 -6.83 2.07 7.94
CA ARG A 170 -7.46 2.72 6.79
C ARG A 170 -6.61 3.90 6.32
N ALA A 171 -6.17 4.75 7.24
CA ALA A 171 -5.38 5.94 6.94
C ALA A 171 -4.01 5.61 6.32
N ALA A 172 -3.43 4.45 6.66
CA ALA A 172 -2.15 3.98 6.12
C ALA A 172 -2.26 3.30 4.75
N CYS A 173 -3.49 2.98 4.29
CA CYS A 173 -3.68 2.24 3.04
C CYS A 173 -3.93 3.18 1.86
N PRO A 174 -3.09 3.20 0.82
CA PRO A 174 -3.29 4.05 -0.36
C PRO A 174 -4.55 3.70 -1.14
N MET A 175 -5.03 2.44 -1.06
CA MET A 175 -6.26 2.00 -1.72
C MET A 175 -7.53 2.39 -0.94
N CYS A 176 -7.41 2.93 0.28
CA CYS A 176 -8.53 3.46 1.06
C CYS A 176 -8.68 4.99 0.89
N TYR A 177 -8.67 5.47 -0.33
CA TYR A 177 -8.69 6.89 -0.70
C TYR A 177 -10.07 7.56 -0.64
N CYS A 178 -11.16 6.81 -0.49
CA CYS A 178 -12.50 7.38 -0.40
C CYS A 178 -12.59 8.42 0.71
N SER A 179 -13.11 9.60 0.41
CA SER A 179 -13.33 10.70 1.38
C SER A 179 -14.29 10.27 2.50
N ARG A 180 -15.32 9.49 2.13
CA ARG A 180 -16.26 8.85 3.06
C ARG A 180 -16.30 7.35 2.77
N CYS A 181 -16.06 6.54 3.81
CA CYS A 181 -16.10 5.09 3.66
C CYS A 181 -17.55 4.60 3.64
N THR A 182 -17.93 3.85 2.62
CA THR A 182 -19.29 3.27 2.52
C THR A 182 -19.62 2.36 3.69
N VAL A 183 -18.61 1.70 4.28
CA VAL A 183 -18.77 0.87 5.48
C VAL A 183 -19.16 1.69 6.72
N GLU A 184 -18.76 2.97 6.77
CA GLU A 184 -19.04 3.86 7.92
C GLU A 184 -20.28 4.75 7.68
N CYS A 185 -20.63 4.98 6.43
CA CYS A 185 -21.69 5.90 6.04
C CYS A 185 -22.92 5.18 5.48
N ASN A 186 -23.12 3.90 5.85
CA ASN A 186 -24.25 3.11 5.37
C ASN A 186 -25.58 3.59 5.98
N GLN A 187 -26.63 3.62 5.16
CA GLN A 187 -27.99 4.00 5.57
C GLN A 187 -29.01 3.08 4.86
N PRO A 188 -29.84 2.34 5.62
CA PRO A 188 -29.80 2.25 7.07
C PRO A 188 -28.46 1.74 7.57
N GLN A 189 -28.11 2.03 8.82
CA GLN A 189 -26.81 1.64 9.38
C GLN A 189 -26.76 0.14 9.66
N TRP A 190 -26.13 -0.61 8.78
CA TRP A 190 -25.99 -2.06 8.90
C TRP A 190 -24.71 -2.45 9.64
N ILE A 191 -23.63 -1.68 9.45
CA ILE A 191 -22.37 -1.88 10.16
C ILE A 191 -22.26 -0.82 11.25
N PRO A 192 -22.29 -1.22 12.52
CA PRO A 192 -22.26 -0.28 13.63
C PRO A 192 -20.96 0.52 13.68
N VAL A 193 -21.04 1.82 13.94
CA VAL A 193 -19.88 2.70 14.12
C VAL A 193 -19.11 2.40 15.42
N PRO A 194 -19.78 2.19 16.59
CA PRO A 194 -19.09 1.88 17.83
C PRO A 194 -18.24 0.61 17.75
N ALA A 195 -17.13 0.59 18.50
CA ALA A 195 -16.31 -0.59 18.63
C ALA A 195 -16.99 -1.62 19.54
N HIS A 196 -17.29 -2.77 18.97
CA HIS A 196 -17.76 -3.97 19.66
C HIS A 196 -17.47 -5.21 18.81
N PRO A 197 -17.43 -6.43 19.37
CA PRO A 197 -16.93 -7.62 18.67
C PRO A 197 -17.52 -7.83 17.28
N LEU A 198 -18.85 -7.83 17.16
CA LEU A 198 -19.52 -8.06 15.87
C LEU A 198 -19.24 -6.92 14.87
N GLY A 199 -19.40 -5.67 15.27
CA GLY A 199 -19.17 -4.52 14.40
C GLY A 199 -17.69 -4.36 13.98
N ASN A 200 -16.76 -4.79 14.84
CA ASN A 200 -15.34 -4.87 14.45
C ASN A 200 -15.12 -5.91 13.36
N TRP A 201 -15.73 -7.10 13.53
CA TRP A 201 -15.69 -8.19 12.56
C TRP A 201 -16.24 -7.75 11.20
N GLU A 202 -17.45 -7.22 11.17
CA GLU A 202 -18.11 -6.75 9.95
C GLU A 202 -17.26 -5.68 9.24
N TRP A 203 -16.76 -4.70 10.00
CA TRP A 203 -15.95 -3.63 9.41
C TRP A 203 -14.66 -4.14 8.76
N HIS A 204 -13.91 -5.02 9.44
CA HIS A 204 -12.66 -5.54 8.93
C HIS A 204 -12.86 -6.49 7.75
N LEU A 205 -13.91 -7.33 7.79
CA LEU A 205 -14.25 -8.23 6.70
C LEU A 205 -14.63 -7.42 5.44
N MET A 206 -15.55 -6.47 5.58
CA MET A 206 -15.98 -5.62 4.46
C MET A 206 -14.81 -4.82 3.90
N ARG A 207 -13.93 -4.30 4.76
CA ARG A 207 -12.73 -3.62 4.30
C ARG A 207 -11.81 -4.55 3.51
N ALA A 208 -11.58 -5.77 3.96
CA ALA A 208 -10.76 -6.75 3.25
C ALA A 208 -11.37 -7.08 1.89
N MET A 209 -12.69 -7.24 1.80
CA MET A 209 -13.40 -7.45 0.53
C MET A 209 -13.29 -6.25 -0.42
N HIS A 210 -13.38 -5.01 0.08
CA HIS A 210 -13.17 -3.81 -0.74
C HIS A 210 -11.74 -3.67 -1.26
N LEU A 211 -10.77 -4.33 -0.63
CA LEU A 211 -9.37 -4.36 -1.05
C LEU A 211 -9.01 -5.58 -1.90
N ALA A 212 -9.97 -6.49 -2.13
CA ALA A 212 -9.79 -7.67 -2.95
C ALA A 212 -9.39 -7.28 -4.39
N GLY A 213 -8.30 -7.84 -4.91
CA GLY A 213 -7.74 -7.50 -6.22
C GLY A 213 -7.12 -6.10 -6.33
N ARG A 214 -7.03 -5.36 -5.22
CA ARG A 214 -6.48 -4.00 -5.16
C ARG A 214 -5.32 -3.88 -4.17
N CYS A 215 -5.17 -4.84 -3.27
CA CYS A 215 -4.14 -4.86 -2.25
C CYS A 215 -2.77 -5.19 -2.87
N VAL A 216 -1.79 -4.29 -2.72
CA VAL A 216 -0.42 -4.52 -3.19
C VAL A 216 0.46 -5.26 -2.17
N SER A 217 -0.13 -5.80 -1.12
CA SER A 217 0.53 -6.58 -0.06
C SER A 217 1.68 -5.85 0.65
N CYS A 218 1.56 -4.53 0.84
CA CYS A 218 2.62 -3.70 1.43
C CYS A 218 2.77 -3.82 2.96
N GLY A 219 1.81 -4.42 3.67
CA GLY A 219 1.86 -4.57 5.13
C GLY A 219 1.56 -3.31 5.96
N ALA A 220 1.57 -2.11 5.38
CA ALA A 220 1.46 -0.84 6.09
C ALA A 220 0.24 -0.70 7.02
N CYS A 221 -0.87 -1.37 6.70
CA CYS A 221 -2.06 -1.36 7.56
C CYS A 221 -1.88 -2.16 8.85
N GLY A 222 -1.07 -3.22 8.84
CA GLY A 222 -0.68 -3.96 10.05
C GLY A 222 0.27 -3.15 10.93
N ASP A 223 1.31 -2.59 10.31
CA ASP A 223 2.31 -1.78 11.02
C ASP A 223 1.74 -0.49 11.63
N ALA A 224 0.63 0.02 11.05
CA ALA A 224 -0.07 1.19 11.58
C ALA A 224 -1.00 0.85 12.76
N CYS A 225 -1.25 -0.42 13.05
CA CYS A 225 -2.17 -0.80 14.13
C CYS A 225 -1.50 -0.61 15.49
N PRO A 226 -2.03 0.26 16.39
CA PRO A 226 -1.44 0.50 17.71
C PRO A 226 -1.63 -0.68 18.68
N LEU A 227 -2.40 -1.68 18.30
CA LEU A 227 -2.65 -2.90 19.07
C LEU A 227 -1.99 -4.13 18.44
N ASP A 228 -1.16 -3.94 17.42
CA ASP A 228 -0.47 -5.01 16.68
C ASP A 228 -1.43 -6.11 16.15
N ILE A 229 -2.68 -5.73 15.80
CA ILE A 229 -3.61 -6.64 15.16
C ILE A 229 -3.11 -6.88 13.74
N PRO A 230 -2.86 -8.15 13.33
CA PRO A 230 -2.24 -8.46 12.05
C PRO A 230 -3.23 -8.37 10.88
N ILE A 231 -3.91 -7.23 10.77
CA ILE A 231 -5.01 -7.01 9.82
C ILE A 231 -4.55 -7.10 8.35
N HIS A 232 -3.28 -6.86 8.08
CA HIS A 232 -2.68 -7.00 6.75
C HIS A 232 -2.73 -8.44 6.25
N LEU A 233 -2.68 -9.45 7.13
CA LEU A 233 -2.74 -10.86 6.73
C LEU A 233 -4.08 -11.23 6.09
N LEU A 234 -5.20 -10.59 6.50
CA LEU A 234 -6.49 -10.78 5.83
C LEU A 234 -6.45 -10.32 4.37
N THR A 235 -5.95 -9.11 4.13
CA THR A 235 -5.90 -8.54 2.78
C THR A 235 -4.86 -9.22 1.90
N MET A 236 -3.72 -9.62 2.48
CA MET A 236 -2.69 -10.39 1.78
C MET A 236 -3.20 -11.77 1.36
N LYS A 237 -3.95 -12.46 2.25
CA LYS A 237 -4.55 -13.76 1.93
C LYS A 237 -5.57 -13.64 0.80
N VAL A 238 -6.47 -12.64 0.85
CA VAL A 238 -7.45 -12.40 -0.21
C VAL A 238 -6.75 -12.11 -1.55
N GLU A 239 -5.68 -11.31 -1.55
CA GLU A 239 -4.89 -11.02 -2.75
C GLU A 239 -4.22 -12.28 -3.31
N ALA A 240 -3.65 -13.12 -2.45
CA ALA A 240 -3.06 -14.40 -2.84
C ALA A 240 -4.10 -15.35 -3.47
N ASP A 241 -5.31 -15.39 -2.93
CA ASP A 241 -6.42 -16.18 -3.47
C ASP A 241 -6.84 -15.66 -4.85
N ILE A 242 -6.96 -14.34 -5.02
CA ILE A 242 -7.29 -13.73 -6.31
C ILE A 242 -6.21 -14.02 -7.35
N HIS A 243 -4.95 -13.92 -6.97
CA HIS A 243 -3.86 -14.26 -7.87
C HIS A 243 -3.91 -15.73 -8.30
N ARG A 244 -4.17 -16.64 -7.36
CA ARG A 244 -4.27 -18.09 -7.64
C ARG A 244 -5.47 -18.43 -8.54
N GLU A 245 -6.64 -17.85 -8.27
CA GLU A 245 -7.88 -18.22 -8.97
C GLU A 245 -8.05 -17.50 -10.31
N PHE A 246 -7.58 -16.26 -10.40
CA PHE A 246 -7.81 -15.40 -11.57
C PHE A 246 -6.53 -14.98 -12.31
N GLY A 247 -5.34 -15.29 -11.77
CA GLY A 247 -4.06 -14.85 -12.35
C GLY A 247 -3.82 -13.33 -12.27
N SER A 248 -4.73 -12.59 -11.62
CA SER A 248 -4.64 -11.14 -11.47
C SER A 248 -3.78 -10.76 -10.27
N GLN A 249 -2.96 -9.71 -10.41
CA GLN A 249 -2.15 -9.17 -9.33
C GLN A 249 -2.20 -7.65 -9.32
N ALA A 250 -2.55 -7.05 -8.19
CA ALA A 250 -2.70 -5.62 -8.05
C ALA A 250 -1.38 -4.86 -8.29
N GLY A 251 -1.47 -3.73 -9.00
CA GLY A 251 -0.35 -2.81 -9.20
C GLY A 251 0.76 -3.32 -10.14
N MET A 252 0.44 -4.22 -11.05
CA MET A 252 1.37 -4.68 -12.09
C MET A 252 1.25 -3.87 -13.36
N LYS A 253 0.04 -3.44 -13.73
CA LYS A 253 -0.26 -2.68 -14.94
C LYS A 253 -1.38 -1.68 -14.70
N VAL A 254 -1.36 -0.57 -15.43
CA VAL A 254 -2.44 0.45 -15.40
C VAL A 254 -3.66 -0.06 -16.16
N GLN A 255 -3.45 -0.64 -17.33
CA GLN A 255 -4.54 -1.27 -18.09
C GLN A 255 -4.57 -2.78 -17.79
N SER A 256 -5.32 -3.15 -16.77
CA SER A 256 -5.56 -4.54 -16.42
C SER A 256 -7.04 -4.79 -16.18
N GLU A 257 -7.50 -5.97 -16.56
CA GLU A 257 -8.82 -6.43 -16.15
C GLU A 257 -8.76 -6.79 -14.65
N HIS A 258 -9.59 -6.11 -13.87
CA HIS A 258 -9.73 -6.42 -12.45
C HIS A 258 -10.64 -7.63 -12.27
N ALA A 259 -10.13 -8.71 -11.71
CA ALA A 259 -10.83 -9.98 -11.59
C ALA A 259 -12.25 -9.89 -10.98
N LEU A 260 -12.47 -8.94 -10.05
CA LEU A 260 -13.74 -8.79 -9.34
C LEU A 260 -14.60 -7.62 -9.84
N SER A 261 -14.15 -6.85 -10.81
CA SER A 261 -14.87 -5.70 -11.35
C SER A 261 -15.10 -5.76 -12.85
N SER A 262 -14.57 -6.78 -13.55
CA SER A 262 -14.81 -7.05 -14.96
C SER A 262 -15.78 -8.21 -15.12
N PHE A 263 -16.71 -8.07 -16.06
CA PHE A 263 -17.68 -9.10 -16.47
C PHE A 263 -17.30 -9.61 -17.85
N LYS A 264 -17.31 -10.94 -18.03
CA LYS A 264 -17.16 -11.59 -19.33
C LYS A 264 -18.36 -12.48 -19.61
N VAL A 265 -18.87 -12.43 -20.84
CA VAL A 265 -20.02 -13.26 -21.25
C VAL A 265 -19.74 -14.76 -21.10
N GLN A 266 -18.46 -15.16 -21.15
CA GLN A 266 -18.01 -16.55 -21.03
C GLN A 266 -17.61 -16.93 -19.60
N ASP A 267 -17.81 -16.06 -18.61
CA ASP A 267 -17.50 -16.38 -17.21
C ASP A 267 -18.28 -17.63 -16.80
N LYS A 268 -17.57 -18.56 -16.16
CA LYS A 268 -18.17 -19.80 -15.69
C LYS A 268 -18.94 -19.55 -14.41
N GLU A 269 -20.24 -19.81 -14.44
CA GLU A 269 -21.15 -19.64 -13.31
C GLU A 269 -21.33 -20.95 -12.51
N ASN A 270 -20.32 -21.82 -12.49
CA ASN A 270 -20.40 -23.16 -11.87
C ASN A 270 -20.60 -23.10 -10.34
N PHE A 271 -20.44 -21.93 -9.73
CA PHE A 271 -20.63 -21.68 -8.30
C PHE A 271 -22.05 -21.18 -7.97
N ILE A 272 -22.85 -20.87 -8.95
CA ILE A 272 -24.28 -20.55 -8.78
C ILE A 272 -25.04 -21.87 -8.82
N ILE A 273 -25.52 -22.33 -7.66
CA ILE A 273 -26.30 -23.57 -7.48
C ILE A 273 -27.74 -23.18 -7.19
#